data_2b8a7649cbe6db809e3beccd2612cdc8
#
_entry.id   2b8a7649cbe6db809e3beccd2612cdc8
#
_cell.length_a   1.000
_cell.length_b   1.000
_cell.length_c   1.000
_cell.angle_alpha   90.00
_cell.angle_beta   90.00
_cell.angle_gamma   90.00
#
_symmetry.space_group_name_H-M   'P 1'
#
loop_
_entity.id
_entity.type
_entity.pdbx_description
1 polymer ?
#
loop_
_entity_poly.entity_id
_entity_poly.type
_entity_poly.pdbx_seq_one_letter_code
_entity_poly.pdbx_strand_id
1 'polypeptide(L)'
;MFKIEKIFFWKNAHTFHQCTVHIVFVPKYRRRVLQGKVATRIRELFFECCELNSWFIHEMEVMPDHVHLLLQFPPDVSIAKAAMFLKGGSSRKLRQEFPELEEFLWGDSFWQDGYFVETVGRMNQSVMRNYIKNQKIERTMTSHGL
;
A
#
# COMPACT_ATOMS: atom_id res chain seq x y z
N MET A 1 6.62 15.87 -13.17
CA MET A 1 7.30 14.62 -12.75
C MET A 1 8.11 14.07 -13.92
N PHE A 2 9.31 13.58 -13.66
CA PHE A 2 10.11 12.85 -14.63
C PHE A 2 10.74 11.62 -13.97
N LYS A 3 11.26 10.70 -14.78
CA LYS A 3 11.72 9.39 -14.33
C LYS A 3 13.24 9.22 -14.53
N ILE A 4 13.93 8.72 -13.49
CA ILE A 4 15.32 8.30 -13.56
C ILE A 4 15.41 6.92 -12.90
N GLU A 5 15.87 5.90 -13.65
CA GLU A 5 16.04 4.53 -13.14
C GLU A 5 14.83 3.98 -12.38
N LYS A 6 13.63 4.16 -12.92
CA LYS A 6 12.36 3.76 -12.28
C LYS A 6 12.06 4.53 -10.98
N ILE A 7 12.76 5.63 -10.74
CA ILE A 7 12.49 6.54 -9.64
C ILE A 7 11.91 7.81 -10.23
N PHE A 8 10.81 8.28 -9.64
CA PHE A 8 10.14 9.48 -10.10
C PHE A 8 10.48 10.65 -9.21
N PHE A 9 10.70 11.81 -9.84
CA PHE A 9 10.96 13.06 -9.14
C PHE A 9 9.90 14.07 -9.52
N TRP A 10 9.39 14.78 -8.53
CA TRP A 10 8.55 15.94 -8.77
C TRP A 10 9.45 17.15 -8.87
N LYS A 11 9.13 18.01 -9.83
CA LYS A 11 9.91 19.22 -10.09
C LYS A 11 9.02 20.43 -9.93
N ASN A 12 9.47 21.43 -9.18
CA ASN A 12 8.88 22.75 -9.19
C ASN A 12 9.85 23.75 -9.82
N ALA A 13 9.57 25.06 -9.72
CA ALA A 13 10.38 26.10 -10.38
C ALA A 13 11.86 26.05 -10.04
N HIS A 14 12.23 25.56 -8.85
CA HIS A 14 13.59 25.67 -8.33
C HIS A 14 14.20 24.35 -7.82
N THR A 15 13.41 23.32 -7.62
CA THR A 15 13.90 22.10 -6.97
C THR A 15 13.38 20.82 -7.62
N PHE A 16 14.18 19.75 -7.49
CA PHE A 16 13.77 18.38 -7.74
C PHE A 16 13.60 17.71 -6.39
N HIS A 17 12.52 16.95 -6.21
CA HIS A 17 12.25 16.33 -4.93
C HIS A 17 11.51 15.01 -5.10
N GLN A 18 11.66 14.14 -4.11
CA GLN A 18 10.92 12.89 -4.00
C GLN A 18 10.60 12.63 -2.55
N CYS A 19 9.50 11.93 -2.33
CA CYS A 19 9.11 11.44 -1.02
C CYS A 19 8.63 10.01 -1.22
N THR A 20 9.40 9.05 -0.72
CA THR A 20 9.10 7.62 -0.86
C THR A 20 9.01 7.00 0.52
N VAL A 21 7.98 6.21 0.74
CA VAL A 21 7.74 5.55 2.03
C VAL A 21 7.41 4.09 1.82
N HIS A 22 7.85 3.27 2.75
CA HIS A 22 7.36 1.92 2.94
C HIS A 22 6.26 1.99 3.99
N ILE A 23 5.05 1.59 3.64
CA ILE A 23 3.90 1.67 4.51
C ILE A 23 3.20 0.32 4.59
N VAL A 24 2.71 -0.03 5.79
CA VAL A 24 2.03 -1.30 6.02
C VAL A 24 0.67 -1.02 6.64
N PHE A 25 -0.38 -1.57 6.03
CA PHE A 25 -1.74 -1.54 6.58
C PHE A 25 -2.14 -2.94 7.01
N VAL A 26 -2.86 -3.01 8.13
CA VAL A 26 -3.32 -4.27 8.72
C VAL A 26 -4.83 -4.21 8.90
N PRO A 27 -5.58 -5.23 8.44
CA PRO A 27 -7.01 -5.29 8.70
C PRO A 27 -7.33 -5.32 10.20
N LYS A 28 -8.53 -4.85 10.57
CA LYS A 28 -8.98 -4.83 11.95
C LYS A 28 -8.90 -6.23 12.56
N TYR A 29 -8.40 -6.31 13.78
CA TYR A 29 -8.15 -7.57 14.50
C TYR A 29 -7.15 -8.48 13.77
N ARG A 30 -6.39 -7.95 12.84
CA ARG A 30 -5.45 -8.70 12.01
C ARG A 30 -6.11 -9.90 11.33
N ARG A 31 -7.37 -9.76 10.94
CA ARG A 31 -8.11 -10.82 10.26
C ARG A 31 -7.50 -11.12 8.89
N ARG A 32 -7.51 -12.39 8.52
CA ARG A 32 -6.95 -12.84 7.24
C ARG A 32 -7.97 -12.70 6.11
N VAL A 33 -8.44 -11.49 5.91
CA VAL A 33 -9.50 -11.18 4.93
C VAL A 33 -8.96 -10.76 3.56
N LEU A 34 -7.66 -10.48 3.45
CA LEU A 34 -7.04 -10.02 2.21
C LEU A 34 -6.66 -11.21 1.33
N GLN A 35 -7.67 -11.96 0.89
CA GLN A 35 -7.49 -13.16 0.10
C GLN A 35 -8.49 -13.16 -1.06
N GLY A 36 -8.16 -13.90 -2.14
CA GLY A 36 -9.05 -14.06 -3.26
C GLY A 36 -9.51 -12.75 -3.89
N LYS A 37 -10.82 -12.60 -4.04
CA LYS A 37 -11.41 -11.41 -4.66
C LYS A 37 -11.16 -10.13 -3.86
N VAL A 38 -11.12 -10.22 -2.55
CA VAL A 38 -10.82 -9.06 -1.70
C VAL A 38 -9.41 -8.57 -1.94
N ALA A 39 -8.43 -9.49 -2.02
CA ALA A 39 -7.05 -9.12 -2.30
C ALA A 39 -6.91 -8.47 -3.67
N THR A 40 -7.54 -9.01 -4.70
CA THR A 40 -7.53 -8.44 -6.04
C THR A 40 -8.12 -7.03 -6.02
N ARG A 41 -9.25 -6.86 -5.33
CA ARG A 41 -9.92 -5.57 -5.27
C ARG A 41 -9.12 -4.51 -4.52
N ILE A 42 -8.42 -4.90 -3.45
CA ILE A 42 -7.50 -4.00 -2.72
C ILE A 42 -6.43 -3.45 -3.67
N ARG A 43 -5.83 -4.31 -4.48
CA ARG A 43 -4.82 -3.89 -5.46
C ARG A 43 -5.39 -2.83 -6.39
N GLU A 44 -6.55 -3.11 -6.96
CA GLU A 44 -7.21 -2.19 -7.89
C GLU A 44 -7.51 -0.85 -7.22
N LEU A 45 -8.08 -0.88 -6.02
CA LEU A 45 -8.46 0.34 -5.30
C LEU A 45 -7.25 1.19 -4.93
N PHE A 46 -6.15 0.57 -4.54
CA PHE A 46 -4.94 1.31 -4.21
C PHE A 46 -4.31 1.93 -5.46
N PHE A 47 -4.28 1.20 -6.57
CA PHE A 47 -3.80 1.75 -7.84
C PHE A 47 -4.68 2.90 -8.33
N GLU A 48 -5.99 2.75 -8.25
CA GLU A 48 -6.93 3.81 -8.64
C GLU A 48 -6.72 5.07 -7.80
N CYS A 49 -6.60 4.91 -6.49
CA CYS A 49 -6.37 6.03 -5.58
C CYS A 49 -5.09 6.77 -5.92
N CYS A 50 -4.02 6.03 -6.16
CA CYS A 50 -2.72 6.62 -6.49
C CYS A 50 -2.75 7.28 -7.86
N GLU A 51 -3.41 6.69 -8.85
CA GLU A 51 -3.54 7.29 -10.17
C GLU A 51 -4.31 8.60 -10.10
N LEU A 52 -5.42 8.63 -9.39
CA LEU A 52 -6.24 9.84 -9.23
C LEU A 52 -5.48 10.98 -8.55
N ASN A 53 -4.56 10.66 -7.67
CA ASN A 53 -3.80 11.64 -6.92
C ASN A 53 -2.40 11.91 -7.50
N SER A 54 -2.06 11.27 -8.60
CA SER A 54 -0.71 11.34 -9.21
C SER A 54 0.38 10.86 -8.26
N TRP A 55 0.07 9.86 -7.46
CA TRP A 55 1.04 9.14 -6.64
C TRP A 55 1.50 7.91 -7.39
N PHE A 56 2.66 7.38 -7.04
CA PHE A 56 3.23 6.23 -7.72
C PHE A 56 3.50 5.09 -6.75
N ILE A 57 3.01 3.90 -7.10
CA ILE A 57 3.30 2.67 -6.35
C ILE A 57 4.45 1.95 -7.03
N HIS A 58 5.59 1.87 -6.32
CA HIS A 58 6.76 1.13 -6.80
C HIS A 58 6.58 -0.37 -6.62
N GLU A 59 6.08 -0.77 -5.47
CA GLU A 59 5.80 -2.16 -5.13
C GLU A 59 4.57 -2.24 -4.25
N MET A 60 3.81 -3.30 -4.42
CA MET A 60 2.69 -3.63 -3.56
C MET A 60 2.64 -5.13 -3.37
N GLU A 61 2.55 -5.56 -2.13
CA GLU A 61 2.32 -6.95 -1.81
C GLU A 61 1.14 -7.08 -0.87
N VAL A 62 0.14 -7.85 -1.28
CA VAL A 62 -1.04 -8.11 -0.48
C VAL A 62 -0.91 -9.51 0.11
N MET A 63 -0.76 -9.55 1.44
CA MET A 63 -0.76 -10.80 2.21
C MET A 63 -2.11 -10.94 2.89
N PRO A 64 -2.46 -12.15 3.35
CA PRO A 64 -3.80 -12.35 3.94
C PRO A 64 -4.14 -11.40 5.09
N ASP A 65 -3.18 -10.99 5.89
CA ASP A 65 -3.39 -10.18 7.09
C ASP A 65 -2.68 -8.82 7.06
N HIS A 66 -2.10 -8.44 5.93
CA HIS A 66 -1.47 -7.11 5.80
C HIS A 66 -1.14 -6.78 4.35
N VAL A 67 -0.90 -5.50 4.10
CA VAL A 67 -0.47 -4.99 2.80
C VAL A 67 0.80 -4.20 2.98
N HIS A 68 1.82 -4.50 2.18
CA HIS A 68 3.03 -3.68 2.06
C HIS A 68 2.94 -2.81 0.82
N LEU A 69 3.26 -1.54 0.96
CA LEU A 69 3.33 -0.60 -0.15
C LEU A 69 4.67 0.14 -0.12
N LEU A 70 5.31 0.24 -1.27
CA LEU A 70 6.39 1.19 -1.49
C LEU A 70 5.82 2.30 -2.36
N LEU A 71 5.55 3.44 -1.75
CA LEU A 71 4.73 4.51 -2.30
C LEU A 71 5.54 5.80 -2.41
N GLN A 72 5.42 6.46 -3.56
CA GLN A 72 6.03 7.76 -3.79
C GLN A 72 4.97 8.80 -4.07
N PHE A 73 5.07 9.95 -3.41
CA PHE A 73 4.12 11.05 -3.58
C PHE A 73 4.85 12.39 -3.44
N PRO A 74 4.23 13.50 -3.92
CA PRO A 74 4.84 14.82 -3.78
C PRO A 74 5.04 15.22 -2.32
N PRO A 75 6.09 16.00 -2.00
CA PRO A 75 6.38 16.39 -0.62
C PRO A 75 5.35 17.32 0.02
N ASP A 76 4.43 17.88 -0.76
CA ASP A 76 3.30 18.65 -0.22
C ASP A 76 2.14 17.76 0.26
N VAL A 77 2.25 16.45 0.05
CA VAL A 77 1.30 15.48 0.56
C VAL A 77 1.87 14.86 1.83
N SER A 78 1.12 14.92 2.93
CA SER A 78 1.56 14.28 4.17
C SER A 78 1.36 12.77 4.11
N ILE A 79 2.18 12.04 4.86
CA ILE A 79 2.01 10.60 5.02
C ILE A 79 0.62 10.29 5.57
N ALA A 80 0.16 11.08 6.55
CA ALA A 80 -1.16 10.89 7.15
C ALA A 80 -2.28 11.08 6.14
N LYS A 81 -2.17 12.05 5.23
CA LYS A 81 -3.16 12.27 4.17
C LYS A 81 -3.18 11.08 3.21
N ALA A 82 -2.01 10.61 2.77
CA ALA A 82 -1.92 9.47 1.87
C ALA A 82 -2.55 8.23 2.50
N ALA A 83 -2.22 7.95 3.76
CA ALA A 83 -2.78 6.82 4.49
C ALA A 83 -4.30 6.94 4.63
N MET A 84 -4.80 8.12 4.96
CA MET A 84 -6.24 8.37 5.10
C MET A 84 -6.98 8.09 3.79
N PHE A 85 -6.46 8.56 2.67
CA PHE A 85 -7.08 8.35 1.37
C PHE A 85 -7.10 6.86 0.99
N LEU A 86 -5.98 6.18 1.17
CA LEU A 86 -5.88 4.74 0.85
C LEU A 86 -6.79 3.90 1.75
N LYS A 87 -6.74 4.14 3.05
CA LYS A 87 -7.54 3.37 4.02
C LYS A 87 -9.03 3.69 3.90
N GLY A 88 -9.39 4.96 3.87
CA GLY A 88 -10.79 5.37 3.85
C GLY A 88 -11.51 4.96 2.58
N GLY A 89 -10.90 5.22 1.43
CA GLY A 89 -11.50 4.86 0.15
C GLY A 89 -11.65 3.36 -0.02
N SER A 90 -10.62 2.59 0.32
CA SER A 90 -10.66 1.14 0.19
C SER A 90 -11.67 0.51 1.16
N SER A 91 -11.70 0.98 2.40
CA SER A 91 -12.63 0.47 3.41
C SER A 91 -14.08 0.62 2.96
N ARG A 92 -14.43 1.80 2.49
CA ARG A 92 -15.80 2.07 2.03
C ARG A 92 -16.20 1.16 0.86
N LYS A 93 -15.34 1.06 -0.14
CA LYS A 93 -15.63 0.26 -1.34
C LYS A 93 -15.70 -1.23 -1.02
N LEU A 94 -14.77 -1.74 -0.24
CA LEU A 94 -14.76 -3.15 0.13
C LEU A 94 -16.01 -3.54 0.91
N ARG A 95 -16.45 -2.70 1.82
CA ARG A 95 -17.63 -3.00 2.62
C ARG A 95 -18.91 -2.96 1.77
N GLN A 96 -18.96 -2.12 0.74
CA GLN A 96 -20.07 -2.09 -0.20
C GLN A 96 -20.09 -3.32 -1.09
N GLU A 97 -18.94 -3.74 -1.58
CA GLU A 97 -18.81 -4.83 -2.55
C GLU A 97 -18.77 -6.22 -1.89
N PHE A 98 -18.35 -6.31 -0.64
CA PHE A 98 -18.23 -7.56 0.11
C PHE A 98 -18.96 -7.46 1.46
N PRO A 99 -20.31 -7.49 1.44
CA PRO A 99 -21.10 -7.35 2.67
C PRO A 99 -20.78 -8.42 3.73
N GLU A 100 -20.30 -9.59 3.29
CA GLU A 100 -19.91 -10.70 4.16
C GLU A 100 -18.76 -10.34 5.11
N LEU A 101 -18.02 -9.29 4.83
CA LEU A 101 -16.93 -8.83 5.72
C LEU A 101 -17.45 -8.38 7.08
N GLU A 102 -18.73 -7.99 7.18
CA GLU A 102 -19.33 -7.59 8.45
C GLU A 102 -19.30 -8.70 9.51
N GLU A 103 -19.27 -9.95 9.09
CA GLU A 103 -19.14 -11.09 10.00
C GLU A 103 -17.83 -11.03 10.81
N PHE A 104 -16.81 -10.42 10.25
CA PHE A 104 -15.49 -10.31 10.89
C PHE A 104 -15.26 -8.95 11.54
N LEU A 105 -16.01 -7.95 11.14
CA LEU A 105 -15.77 -6.56 11.56
C LEU A 105 -16.76 -6.09 12.63
N TRP A 106 -17.95 -6.69 12.71
CA TRP A 106 -18.98 -6.35 13.69
C TRP A 106 -19.29 -4.85 13.72
N GLY A 107 -19.35 -4.22 12.53
CA GLY A 107 -19.59 -2.79 12.42
C GLY A 107 -18.36 -1.91 12.65
N ASP A 108 -17.23 -2.50 12.98
CA ASP A 108 -15.97 -1.77 13.16
C ASP A 108 -15.32 -1.42 11.82
N SER A 109 -14.29 -0.61 11.84
CA SER A 109 -13.58 -0.21 10.62
C SER A 109 -12.87 -1.42 9.99
N PHE A 110 -12.67 -1.36 8.67
CA PHE A 110 -11.98 -2.43 7.95
C PHE A 110 -10.50 -2.53 8.35
N TRP A 111 -9.84 -1.39 8.45
CA TRP A 111 -8.42 -1.33 8.81
C TRP A 111 -8.24 -1.08 10.30
N GLN A 112 -7.20 -1.68 10.86
CA GLN A 112 -6.75 -1.37 12.20
C GLN A 112 -6.32 0.10 12.27
N ASP A 113 -6.53 0.73 13.42
CA ASP A 113 -6.07 2.11 13.63
C ASP A 113 -4.55 2.17 13.49
N GLY A 114 -4.06 3.27 12.93
CA GLY A 114 -2.64 3.45 12.71
C GLY A 114 -2.12 2.66 11.53
N TYR A 115 -0.82 2.71 11.35
CA TYR A 115 -0.11 2.03 10.29
C TYR A 115 1.39 2.09 10.60
N PHE A 116 2.13 1.14 10.05
CA PHE A 116 3.60 1.22 10.08
C PHE A 116 4.05 2.03 8.88
N VAL A 117 5.02 2.93 9.09
CA VAL A 117 5.59 3.71 8.00
C VAL A 117 7.08 3.94 8.23
N GLU A 118 7.83 3.88 7.15
CA GLU A 118 9.26 4.15 7.15
C GLU A 118 9.60 4.94 5.90
N THR A 119 10.31 6.06 6.06
CA THR A 119 10.78 6.83 4.91
C THR A 119 11.95 6.10 4.27
N VAL A 120 12.00 6.11 2.94
CA VAL A 120 13.01 5.39 2.18
C VAL A 120 13.81 6.39 1.36
N GLY A 121 15.11 6.45 1.63
CA GLY A 121 16.01 7.29 0.85
C GLY A 121 16.20 6.74 -0.56
N ARG A 122 16.61 7.60 -1.48
CA ARG A 122 16.80 7.23 -2.88
C ARG A 122 17.71 6.00 -3.05
N MET A 123 18.77 5.93 -2.28
CA MET A 123 19.74 4.82 -2.37
C MET A 123 19.19 3.51 -1.84
N ASN A 124 18.15 3.57 -1.00
CA ASN A 124 17.60 2.40 -0.33
C ASN A 124 16.37 1.83 -1.04
N GLN A 125 15.84 2.50 -2.06
CA GLN A 125 14.61 2.07 -2.73
C GLN A 125 14.76 0.71 -3.39
N SER A 126 15.86 0.46 -4.09
CA SER A 126 16.09 -0.83 -4.73
C SER A 126 16.17 -1.96 -3.72
N VAL A 127 16.82 -1.70 -2.59
CA VAL A 127 16.95 -2.68 -1.50
C VAL A 127 15.58 -3.00 -0.92
N MET A 128 14.79 -1.97 -0.62
CA MET A 128 13.45 -2.15 -0.06
C MET A 128 12.53 -2.90 -1.02
N ARG A 129 12.60 -2.56 -2.30
CA ARG A 129 11.81 -3.21 -3.34
C ARG A 129 12.14 -4.70 -3.43
N ASN A 130 13.43 -5.02 -3.42
CA ASN A 130 13.89 -6.40 -3.45
C ASN A 130 13.48 -7.16 -2.19
N TYR A 131 13.54 -6.52 -1.04
CA TYR A 131 13.09 -7.12 0.22
C TYR A 131 11.62 -7.53 0.15
N ILE A 132 10.76 -6.66 -0.33
CA ILE A 132 9.33 -6.94 -0.47
C ILE A 132 9.10 -8.12 -1.44
N LYS A 133 9.81 -8.13 -2.57
CA LYS A 133 9.72 -9.21 -3.54
C LYS A 133 10.20 -10.54 -2.97
N ASN A 134 11.29 -10.52 -2.22
CA ASN A 134 11.85 -11.73 -1.61
C ASN A 134 10.90 -12.31 -0.56
N GLN A 135 10.27 -11.47 0.25
CA GLN A 135 9.26 -11.93 1.19
C GLN A 135 8.12 -12.65 0.47
N LYS A 136 7.69 -12.12 -0.65
CA LYS A 136 6.64 -12.74 -1.46
C LYS A 136 7.06 -14.11 -1.94
N ILE A 137 8.29 -14.25 -2.45
CA ILE A 137 8.82 -15.51 -2.94
C ILE A 137 8.89 -16.54 -1.80
N GLU A 138 9.45 -16.16 -0.67
CA GLU A 138 9.57 -17.03 0.50
C GLU A 138 8.21 -17.53 0.97
N ARG A 139 7.21 -16.65 1.04
CA ARG A 139 5.87 -17.02 1.45
C ARG A 139 5.18 -17.93 0.45
N THR A 140 5.38 -17.70 -0.83
CA THR A 140 4.86 -18.56 -1.88
C THR A 140 5.45 -19.96 -1.76
N MET A 141 6.75 -20.06 -1.57
CA MET A 141 7.43 -21.34 -1.38
C MET A 141 6.89 -22.06 -0.13
N THR A 142 6.74 -21.34 0.97
CA THR A 142 6.19 -21.90 2.21
C THR A 142 4.75 -22.40 1.99
N SER A 143 3.94 -21.64 1.27
CA SER A 143 2.56 -22.01 0.96
C SER A 143 2.46 -23.29 0.15
N HIS A 144 3.51 -23.63 -0.58
CA HIS A 144 3.57 -24.85 -1.40
C HIS A 144 4.28 -25.99 -0.67
N GLY A 145 4.46 -25.90 0.64
CA GLY A 145 4.99 -26.96 1.45
C GLY A 145 6.52 -27.03 1.54
N LEU A 146 7.14 -25.92 1.27
CA LEU A 146 8.60 -25.81 1.38
C LEU A 146 9.05 -25.32 2.77
#